data_ed3bb8931fa296a807f3031f4a1d7a35
#
_entry.id   ed3bb8931fa296a807f3031f4a1d7a35
#
_cell.length_a   1.000
_cell.length_b   1.000
_cell.length_c   1.000
_cell.angle_alpha   90.00
_cell.angle_beta   90.00
_cell.angle_gamma   90.00
#
_symmetry.space_group_name_H-M   'P 1'
#
loop_
_entity.id
_entity.type
_entity.pdbx_description
1 polymer ?
#
loop_
_entity_poly.entity_id
_entity_poly.type
_entity_poly.pdbx_seq_one_letter_code
_entity_poly.pdbx_strand_id
1 'polypeptide(L)'
;MCQGLAEVPDGTYRAEDVIDDDGINDRPIKIDIAITFEGERVIVDLTGSDPQAEGNTNSTIANTHAAIYYVMIAVIDAGAPPNSGCYRPIEVVTKPGSVVDPLPPGAVAARTNCSQKIVEAMFQALAPVLPERVTAGSHGQITTCGFGGIDPSTGERFIF
;
A
#
# COMPACT_ATOMS: atom_id res chain seq x y z
N MET A 1 13.39 -15.28 -0.36
CA MET A 1 12.05 -15.00 -0.96
C MET A 1 11.43 -16.25 -1.61
N CYS A 2 11.98 -16.88 -2.67
CA CYS A 2 11.37 -18.05 -3.33
C CYS A 2 11.02 -19.20 -2.37
N GLN A 3 11.95 -19.57 -1.50
CA GLN A 3 11.70 -20.63 -0.49
C GLN A 3 10.55 -20.26 0.45
N GLY A 4 10.50 -19.02 0.92
CA GLY A 4 9.42 -18.58 1.79
C GLY A 4 8.05 -18.52 1.08
N LEU A 5 8.03 -18.19 -0.21
CA LEU A 5 6.81 -18.25 -1.02
C LEU A 5 6.28 -19.69 -1.17
N ALA A 6 7.18 -20.66 -1.40
CA ALA A 6 6.82 -22.06 -1.53
C ALA A 6 6.27 -22.69 -0.23
N GLU A 7 6.43 -22.06 0.92
CA GLU A 7 5.83 -22.48 2.20
C GLU A 7 4.36 -22.07 2.34
N VAL A 8 3.91 -21.10 1.55
CA VAL A 8 2.51 -20.64 1.56
C VAL A 8 1.68 -21.55 0.67
N PRO A 9 0.52 -22.02 1.12
CA PRO A 9 -0.35 -22.85 0.27
C PRO A 9 -0.73 -22.11 -1.03
N ASP A 10 -0.68 -22.82 -2.16
CA ASP A 10 -1.15 -22.27 -3.45
C ASP A 10 -2.62 -21.87 -3.35
N GLY A 11 -2.98 -20.75 -3.97
CA GLY A 11 -4.33 -20.24 -3.96
C GLY A 11 -4.39 -18.72 -4.05
N THR A 12 -5.62 -18.20 -4.12
CA THR A 12 -5.87 -16.76 -4.19
C THR A 12 -6.53 -16.27 -2.91
N TYR A 13 -5.89 -15.33 -2.25
CA TYR A 13 -6.33 -14.69 -1.01
C TYR A 13 -6.74 -13.25 -1.30
N ARG A 14 -7.93 -12.85 -0.83
CA ARG A 14 -8.52 -11.56 -1.19
C ARG A 14 -8.87 -10.76 0.04
N ALA A 15 -8.72 -9.45 -0.07
CA ALA A 15 -9.24 -8.49 0.88
C ALA A 15 -9.47 -7.14 0.20
N GLU A 16 -10.23 -6.29 0.87
CA GLU A 16 -10.42 -4.90 0.47
C GLU A 16 -10.30 -3.99 1.71
N ASP A 17 -9.86 -2.78 1.48
CA ASP A 17 -9.87 -1.71 2.48
C ASP A 17 -10.30 -0.41 1.80
N VAL A 18 -10.63 0.61 2.59
CA VAL A 18 -11.13 1.87 2.07
C VAL A 18 -10.37 3.06 2.66
N ILE A 19 -10.21 4.10 1.84
CA ILE A 19 -9.91 5.45 2.28
C ILE A 19 -11.26 6.15 2.40
N ASP A 20 -11.57 6.77 3.53
CA ASP A 20 -12.90 7.30 3.82
C ASP A 20 -13.35 8.36 2.80
N ASP A 21 -12.42 9.24 2.43
CA ASP A 21 -12.64 10.27 1.40
C ASP A 21 -11.31 10.76 0.79
N ASP A 22 -11.37 11.60 -0.25
CA ASP A 22 -10.18 12.18 -0.90
C ASP A 22 -9.93 13.65 -0.52
N GLY A 23 -10.69 14.19 0.42
CA GLY A 23 -10.66 15.60 0.83
C GLY A 23 -11.40 16.55 -0.12
N ILE A 24 -11.98 16.04 -1.22
CA ILE A 24 -12.78 16.78 -2.20
C ILE A 24 -14.17 16.19 -2.32
N ASN A 25 -14.24 14.86 -2.45
CA ASN A 25 -15.47 14.11 -2.58
C ASN A 25 -15.70 13.27 -1.32
N ASP A 26 -16.87 13.41 -0.71
CA ASP A 26 -17.30 12.65 0.47
C ASP A 26 -17.80 11.26 0.05
N ARG A 27 -16.87 10.41 -0.40
CA ARG A 27 -17.14 9.02 -0.76
C ARG A 27 -15.94 8.13 -0.47
N PRO A 28 -16.16 6.91 0.02
CA PRO A 28 -15.09 5.94 0.19
C PRO A 28 -14.42 5.59 -1.13
N ILE A 29 -13.10 5.37 -1.07
CA ILE A 29 -12.28 4.94 -2.19
C ILE A 29 -11.75 3.55 -1.86
N LYS A 30 -12.14 2.56 -2.65
CA LYS A 30 -11.81 1.16 -2.41
C LYS A 30 -10.41 0.82 -2.94
N ILE A 31 -9.67 0.11 -2.10
CA ILE A 31 -8.46 -0.65 -2.45
C ILE A 31 -8.83 -2.12 -2.43
N ASP A 32 -8.77 -2.80 -3.57
CA ASP A 32 -9.10 -4.21 -3.73
C ASP A 32 -7.84 -4.98 -4.07
N ILE A 33 -7.56 -6.05 -3.34
CA ILE A 33 -6.36 -6.86 -3.49
C ILE A 33 -6.69 -8.34 -3.63
N ALA A 34 -6.06 -8.98 -4.62
CA ALA A 34 -6.00 -10.42 -4.76
C ALA A 34 -4.55 -10.89 -4.81
N ILE A 35 -4.13 -11.73 -3.88
CA ILE A 35 -2.79 -12.30 -3.78
C ILE A 35 -2.86 -13.76 -4.17
N THR A 36 -2.25 -14.13 -5.30
CA THR A 36 -2.23 -15.51 -5.80
C THR A 36 -0.83 -16.09 -5.65
N PHE A 37 -0.72 -17.16 -4.86
CA PHE A 37 0.52 -17.95 -4.72
C PHE A 37 0.50 -19.13 -5.67
N GLU A 38 1.63 -19.33 -6.39
CA GLU A 38 1.86 -20.42 -7.33
C GLU A 38 3.30 -20.94 -7.14
N GLY A 39 3.49 -21.82 -6.16
CA GLY A 39 4.80 -22.33 -5.77
C GLY A 39 5.76 -21.23 -5.33
N GLU A 40 6.82 -20.98 -6.12
CA GLU A 40 7.84 -19.95 -5.81
C GLU A 40 7.50 -18.54 -6.36
N ARG A 41 6.29 -18.32 -6.86
CA ARG A 41 5.82 -17.04 -7.43
C ARG A 41 4.59 -16.55 -6.70
N VAL A 42 4.44 -15.23 -6.72
CA VAL A 42 3.24 -14.57 -6.22
C VAL A 42 2.81 -13.46 -7.17
N ILE A 43 1.51 -13.38 -7.43
CA ILE A 43 0.88 -12.32 -8.21
C ILE A 43 0.02 -11.50 -7.26
N VAL A 44 0.25 -10.19 -7.22
CA VAL A 44 -0.54 -9.23 -6.44
C VAL A 44 -1.33 -8.37 -7.41
N ASP A 45 -2.62 -8.64 -7.52
CA ASP A 45 -3.54 -7.97 -8.43
C ASP A 45 -4.38 -6.92 -7.69
N LEU A 46 -4.26 -5.66 -8.12
CA LEU A 46 -5.01 -4.52 -7.60
C LEU A 46 -5.96 -3.92 -8.66
N THR A 47 -6.24 -4.64 -9.75
CA THR A 47 -7.08 -4.13 -10.85
C THR A 47 -8.53 -3.84 -10.44
N GLY A 48 -8.99 -4.43 -9.31
CA GLY A 48 -10.29 -4.19 -8.71
C GLY A 48 -10.41 -2.90 -7.90
N SER A 49 -9.31 -2.16 -7.69
CA SER A 49 -9.31 -0.89 -6.97
C SER A 49 -10.01 0.22 -7.76
N ASP A 50 -10.53 1.20 -7.05
CA ASP A 50 -11.28 2.31 -7.63
C ASP A 50 -10.46 3.17 -8.61
N PRO A 51 -11.11 3.91 -9.51
CA PRO A 51 -10.47 4.92 -10.34
C PRO A 51 -9.68 5.94 -9.50
N GLN A 52 -8.69 6.58 -10.12
CA GLN A 52 -7.93 7.63 -9.46
C GLN A 52 -8.85 8.72 -8.89
N ALA A 53 -8.54 9.16 -7.67
CA ALA A 53 -9.24 10.20 -6.95
C ALA A 53 -8.90 11.60 -7.50
N GLU A 54 -9.82 12.56 -7.37
CA GLU A 54 -9.56 13.97 -7.65
C GLU A 54 -8.63 14.57 -6.58
N GLY A 55 -8.80 14.13 -5.34
CA GLY A 55 -7.94 14.51 -4.22
C GLY A 55 -6.54 13.89 -4.31
N ASN A 56 -5.70 14.22 -3.34
CA ASN A 56 -4.27 13.93 -3.38
C ASN A 56 -3.88 12.56 -2.80
N THR A 57 -4.84 11.66 -2.60
CA THR A 57 -4.66 10.35 -1.95
C THR A 57 -4.13 9.26 -2.86
N ASN A 58 -4.00 9.50 -4.16
CA ASN A 58 -3.53 8.48 -5.11
C ASN A 58 -2.09 8.03 -4.80
N SER A 59 -1.82 6.74 -5.00
CA SER A 59 -0.48 6.17 -4.86
C SER A 59 0.21 6.03 -6.21
N THR A 60 1.38 6.63 -6.37
CA THR A 60 2.19 6.36 -7.57
C THR A 60 2.53 4.89 -7.68
N ILE A 61 2.69 4.36 -8.89
CA ILE A 61 3.03 2.95 -9.13
C ILE A 61 4.29 2.52 -8.34
N ALA A 62 5.28 3.39 -8.22
CA ALA A 62 6.48 3.09 -7.44
C ALA A 62 6.19 2.93 -5.94
N ASN A 63 5.29 3.77 -5.38
CA ASN A 63 4.88 3.69 -3.99
C ASN A 63 3.98 2.45 -3.74
N THR A 64 3.13 2.10 -4.69
CA THR A 64 2.32 0.86 -4.67
C THR A 64 3.23 -0.38 -4.63
N HIS A 65 4.24 -0.46 -5.51
CA HIS A 65 5.23 -1.54 -5.46
C HIS A 65 5.99 -1.58 -4.13
N ALA A 66 6.39 -0.42 -3.60
CA ALA A 66 7.10 -0.35 -2.33
C ALA A 66 6.26 -0.90 -1.16
N ALA A 67 4.97 -0.59 -1.11
CA ALA A 67 4.05 -1.10 -0.11
C ALA A 67 3.92 -2.64 -0.19
N ILE A 68 3.77 -3.18 -1.40
CA ILE A 68 3.68 -4.62 -1.64
C ILE A 68 4.98 -5.33 -1.24
N TYR A 69 6.13 -4.81 -1.67
CA TYR A 69 7.43 -5.40 -1.35
C TYR A 69 7.73 -5.37 0.15
N TYR A 70 7.31 -4.30 0.84
CA TYR A 70 7.40 -4.21 2.29
C TYR A 70 6.65 -5.37 2.97
N VAL A 71 5.40 -5.61 2.61
CA VAL A 71 4.62 -6.70 3.20
C VAL A 71 5.24 -8.06 2.87
N MET A 72 5.64 -8.31 1.63
CA MET A 72 6.26 -9.57 1.22
C MET A 72 7.56 -9.85 1.98
N ILE A 73 8.40 -8.85 2.19
CA ILE A 73 9.60 -9.01 3.03
C ILE A 73 9.20 -9.30 4.47
N ALA A 74 8.27 -8.53 5.04
CA ALA A 74 7.91 -8.64 6.45
C ALA A 74 7.31 -10.01 6.81
N VAL A 75 6.43 -10.57 5.94
CA VAL A 75 5.69 -11.82 6.25
C VAL A 75 6.28 -13.08 5.62
N ILE A 76 7.00 -12.97 4.49
CA ILE A 76 7.53 -14.14 3.78
C ILE A 76 8.98 -14.40 4.16
N ASP A 77 9.83 -13.38 4.15
CA ASP A 77 11.27 -13.53 4.39
C ASP A 77 11.88 -12.25 4.95
N ALA A 78 11.72 -12.04 6.26
CA ALA A 78 12.24 -10.85 6.96
C ALA A 78 13.77 -10.70 6.91
N GLY A 79 14.50 -11.75 6.54
CA GLY A 79 15.94 -11.74 6.35
C GLY A 79 16.40 -11.43 4.92
N ALA A 80 15.46 -11.34 3.97
CA ALA A 80 15.80 -11.10 2.57
C ALA A 80 16.34 -9.68 2.36
N PRO A 81 17.48 -9.52 1.67
CA PRO A 81 18.01 -8.19 1.38
C PRO A 81 17.08 -7.47 0.36
N PRO A 82 16.69 -6.22 0.63
CA PRO A 82 15.80 -5.47 -0.27
C PRO A 82 16.52 -5.06 -1.56
N ASN A 83 16.42 -5.87 -2.59
CA ASN A 83 17.00 -5.62 -3.90
C ASN A 83 16.15 -6.24 -5.02
N SER A 84 16.46 -5.90 -6.26
CA SER A 84 15.71 -6.36 -7.44
C SER A 84 15.65 -7.89 -7.58
N GLY A 85 16.67 -8.60 -7.08
CA GLY A 85 16.67 -10.07 -7.08
C GLY A 85 15.63 -10.65 -6.13
N CYS A 86 15.46 -10.03 -4.96
CA CYS A 86 14.44 -10.41 -3.97
C CYS A 86 13.02 -10.24 -4.54
N TYR A 87 12.78 -9.20 -5.33
CA TYR A 87 11.44 -8.85 -5.85
C TYR A 87 11.07 -9.58 -7.14
N ARG A 88 12.03 -10.28 -7.77
CA ARG A 88 11.80 -10.97 -9.06
C ARG A 88 10.62 -11.96 -9.06
N PRO A 89 10.34 -12.73 -8.01
CA PRO A 89 9.22 -13.66 -7.97
C PRO A 89 7.87 -12.99 -7.68
N ILE A 90 7.83 -11.66 -7.45
CA ILE A 90 6.63 -10.90 -7.11
C ILE A 90 6.18 -10.14 -8.36
N GLU A 91 5.06 -10.55 -8.92
CA GLU A 91 4.39 -9.84 -10.01
C GLU A 91 3.31 -8.91 -9.44
N VAL A 92 3.27 -7.66 -9.90
CA VAL A 92 2.28 -6.67 -9.47
C VAL A 92 1.45 -6.27 -10.68
N VAL A 93 0.14 -6.45 -10.58
CA VAL A 93 -0.81 -6.12 -11.65
C VAL A 93 -1.69 -4.97 -11.21
N THR A 94 -1.68 -3.87 -11.97
CA THR A 94 -2.49 -2.69 -11.70
C THR A 94 -3.28 -2.29 -12.95
N LYS A 95 -4.22 -1.39 -12.77
CA LYS A 95 -4.96 -0.76 -13.87
C LYS A 95 -4.55 0.71 -13.95
N PRO A 96 -3.89 1.17 -15.03
CA PRO A 96 -3.58 2.58 -15.23
C PRO A 96 -4.82 3.46 -15.12
N GLY A 97 -4.70 4.56 -14.38
CA GLY A 97 -5.83 5.44 -14.05
C GLY A 97 -6.64 5.00 -12.83
N SER A 98 -6.16 4.03 -12.05
CA SER A 98 -6.70 3.71 -10.73
C SER A 98 -6.01 4.49 -9.62
N VAL A 99 -6.58 4.47 -8.42
CA VAL A 99 -6.03 5.12 -7.22
C VAL A 99 -4.63 4.59 -6.85
N VAL A 100 -4.29 3.37 -7.26
CA VAL A 100 -3.00 2.69 -7.01
C VAL A 100 -2.00 2.84 -8.17
N ASP A 101 -2.44 3.39 -9.30
CA ASP A 101 -1.63 3.63 -10.51
C ASP A 101 -2.20 4.81 -11.30
N PRO A 102 -2.18 6.04 -10.73
CA PRO A 102 -2.80 7.21 -11.34
C PRO A 102 -2.02 7.70 -12.56
N LEU A 103 -2.77 8.20 -13.55
CA LEU A 103 -2.23 8.90 -14.69
C LEU A 103 -2.06 10.40 -14.38
N PRO A 104 -1.06 11.07 -14.96
CA PRO A 104 -0.95 12.52 -14.87
C PRO A 104 -2.23 13.24 -15.39
N PRO A 105 -2.66 14.30 -14.75
CA PRO A 105 -2.08 15.06 -13.64
C PRO A 105 -2.56 14.62 -12.23
N GLY A 106 -2.85 13.34 -12.01
CA GLY A 106 -3.32 12.81 -10.72
C GLY A 106 -2.50 13.30 -9.52
N ALA A 107 -3.18 13.84 -8.51
CA ALA A 107 -2.53 14.37 -7.32
C ALA A 107 -2.12 13.24 -6.36
N VAL A 108 -0.89 13.30 -5.84
CA VAL A 108 -0.26 12.18 -5.08
C VAL A 108 0.41 12.64 -3.78
N ALA A 109 0.10 13.82 -3.27
CA ALA A 109 0.79 14.37 -2.09
C ALA A 109 0.56 13.52 -0.83
N ALA A 110 -0.67 13.01 -0.63
CA ALA A 110 -1.04 12.14 0.48
C ALA A 110 -1.00 10.63 0.11
N ARG A 111 -0.17 10.24 -0.85
CA ARG A 111 0.01 8.84 -1.31
C ARG A 111 0.25 7.83 -0.20
N THR A 112 0.76 8.29 0.94
CA THR A 112 1.02 7.44 2.10
C THR A 112 -0.26 6.86 2.69
N ASN A 113 -1.39 7.56 2.61
CA ASN A 113 -2.68 7.03 3.04
C ASN A 113 -3.08 5.82 2.18
N CYS A 114 -2.95 5.92 0.86
CA CYS A 114 -3.21 4.80 -0.04
C CYS A 114 -2.25 3.63 0.22
N SER A 115 -0.93 3.87 0.39
CA SER A 115 0.02 2.79 0.65
C SER A 115 -0.22 2.08 1.98
N GLN A 116 -0.66 2.78 3.03
CA GLN A 116 -1.06 2.14 4.28
C GLN A 116 -2.26 1.22 4.09
N LYS A 117 -3.26 1.63 3.30
CA LYS A 117 -4.42 0.80 2.99
C LYS A 117 -4.06 -0.43 2.14
N ILE A 118 -3.09 -0.31 1.22
CA ILE A 118 -2.54 -1.47 0.50
C ILE A 118 -1.91 -2.45 1.50
N VAL A 119 -1.10 -1.98 2.43
CA VAL A 119 -0.46 -2.81 3.48
C VAL A 119 -1.50 -3.51 4.34
N GLU A 120 -2.51 -2.78 4.84
CA GLU A 120 -3.58 -3.33 5.68
C GLU A 120 -4.40 -4.40 4.93
N ALA A 121 -4.80 -4.13 3.68
CA ALA A 121 -5.52 -5.08 2.86
C ALA A 121 -4.70 -6.35 2.59
N MET A 122 -3.39 -6.21 2.35
CA MET A 122 -2.50 -7.37 2.21
C MET A 122 -2.41 -8.20 3.49
N PHE A 123 -2.27 -7.56 4.66
CA PHE A 123 -2.28 -8.27 5.93
C PHE A 123 -3.62 -8.99 6.18
N GLN A 124 -4.74 -8.35 5.87
CA GLN A 124 -6.06 -8.98 5.97
C GLN A 124 -6.18 -10.20 5.07
N ALA A 125 -5.72 -10.11 3.81
CA ALA A 125 -5.74 -11.22 2.87
C ALA A 125 -4.86 -12.40 3.33
N LEU A 126 -3.71 -12.12 3.97
CA LEU A 126 -2.75 -13.12 4.41
C LEU A 126 -3.03 -13.70 5.81
N ALA A 127 -3.81 -13.02 6.65
CA ALA A 127 -4.11 -13.45 8.01
C ALA A 127 -4.66 -14.88 8.13
N PRO A 128 -5.55 -15.37 7.24
CA PRO A 128 -6.06 -16.74 7.32
C PRO A 128 -4.99 -17.83 7.13
N VAL A 129 -3.91 -17.55 6.40
CA VAL A 129 -2.87 -18.53 6.04
C VAL A 129 -1.54 -18.31 6.74
N LEU A 130 -1.29 -17.10 7.23
CA LEU A 130 -0.06 -16.73 7.94
C LEU A 130 -0.36 -16.01 9.27
N PRO A 131 -1.25 -16.55 10.14
CA PRO A 131 -1.72 -15.86 11.34
C PRO A 131 -0.59 -15.48 12.31
N GLU A 132 0.49 -16.27 12.35
CA GLU A 132 1.65 -16.02 13.23
C GLU A 132 2.63 -14.98 12.68
N ARG A 133 2.44 -14.55 11.42
CA ARG A 133 3.34 -13.62 10.74
C ARG A 133 2.69 -12.26 10.44
N VAL A 134 1.38 -12.16 10.63
CA VAL A 134 0.59 -10.95 10.36
C VAL A 134 0.31 -10.22 11.67
N THR A 135 0.52 -8.91 11.67
CA THR A 135 0.19 -8.06 12.83
C THR A 135 -1.29 -7.69 12.85
N ALA A 136 -1.79 -7.27 14.01
CA ALA A 136 -3.10 -6.61 14.10
C ALA A 136 -3.12 -5.34 13.24
N GLY A 137 -4.30 -5.00 12.75
CA GLY A 137 -4.53 -3.78 11.96
C GLY A 137 -4.19 -2.52 12.76
N SER A 138 -3.76 -1.50 12.05
CA SER A 138 -3.55 -0.15 12.57
C SER A 138 -4.71 0.76 12.17
N HIS A 139 -4.63 2.05 12.47
CA HIS A 139 -5.62 2.99 11.95
C HIS A 139 -5.41 3.33 10.45
N GLY A 140 -4.37 2.79 9.83
CA GLY A 140 -4.15 2.81 8.38
C GLY A 140 -3.88 4.19 7.78
N GLN A 141 -3.36 5.13 8.56
CA GLN A 141 -3.02 6.49 8.11
C GLN A 141 -1.74 7.00 8.77
N ILE A 142 -1.07 7.93 8.11
CA ILE A 142 0.04 8.68 8.70
C ILE A 142 -0.51 10.03 9.16
N THR A 143 -0.64 10.19 10.47
CA THR A 143 -1.04 11.46 11.08
C THR A 143 0.13 12.43 11.05
N THR A 144 -0.07 13.58 10.43
CA THR A 144 0.90 14.68 10.41
C THR A 144 0.35 15.84 11.24
N CYS A 145 1.16 16.34 12.15
CA CYS A 145 0.84 17.53 12.92
C CYS A 145 1.78 18.66 12.49
N GLY A 146 1.22 19.73 11.98
CA GLY A 146 1.98 20.92 11.57
C GLY A 146 1.74 22.09 12.52
N PHE A 147 2.79 22.75 12.93
CA PHE A 147 2.72 23.98 13.72
C PHE A 147 3.31 25.12 12.90
N GLY A 148 2.56 26.22 12.77
CA GLY A 148 3.04 27.39 12.06
C GLY A 148 2.64 28.68 12.78
N GLY A 149 3.42 29.74 12.59
CA GLY A 149 3.17 31.02 13.21
C GLY A 149 4.17 32.10 12.76
N ILE A 150 4.21 33.17 13.57
CA ILE A 150 5.22 34.23 13.45
C ILE A 150 6.04 34.19 14.73
N ASP A 151 7.36 34.10 14.62
CA ASP A 151 8.28 34.20 15.73
C ASP A 151 8.20 35.61 16.31
N PRO A 152 7.80 35.79 17.57
CA PRO A 152 7.66 37.13 18.14
C PRO A 152 8.98 37.87 18.34
N SER A 153 10.10 37.13 18.32
CA SER A 153 11.44 37.74 18.48
C SER A 153 12.05 38.22 17.18
N THR A 154 11.75 37.57 16.05
CA THR A 154 12.33 37.85 14.74
C THR A 154 11.31 38.46 13.77
N GLY A 155 10.00 38.25 13.98
CA GLY A 155 8.94 38.60 13.05
C GLY A 155 8.85 37.69 11.83
N GLU A 156 9.61 36.64 11.76
CA GLU A 156 9.64 35.71 10.64
C GLU A 156 8.57 34.60 10.76
N ARG A 157 8.10 34.08 9.65
CA ARG A 157 7.21 32.93 9.62
C ARG A 157 8.00 31.65 9.86
N PHE A 158 7.41 30.75 10.65
CA PHE A 158 7.93 29.41 10.82
C PHE A 158 6.85 28.34 10.56
N ILE A 159 7.27 27.16 10.15
CA ILE A 159 6.47 25.94 10.05
C ILE A 159 7.36 24.78 10.50
N PHE A 160 6.81 23.94 11.39
CA PHE A 160 7.42 22.67 11.81
C PHE A 160 6.51 21.49 11.43
#